data_a2b2feee7fe9aff62834470a0031544b
#
_entry.id   a2b2feee7fe9aff62834470a0031544b
#
_cell.length_a   1.000
_cell.length_b   1.000
_cell.length_c   1.000
_cell.angle_alpha   90.00
_cell.angle_beta   90.00
_cell.angle_gamma   90.00
#
_symmetry.space_group_name_H-M   'P 1'
#
loop_
_entity.id
_entity.type
_entity.pdbx_description
1 polymer ?
#
loop_
_entity_poly.entity_id
_entity_poly.type
_entity_poly.pdbx_seq_one_letter_code
_entity_poly.pdbx_strand_id
1 'polypeptide(L)'
;CFIREIKITTETWTEHRIGEFLHSKSIKQLPTTDAPLMAFTATGGVCDKGERYDRGFLVKDASSKLYKRTDLNDFIYSSNNLDVGSIGLNLYGSAVISDVYEIFSIKDADPWFISEAIKQKPIMSRILKYRQGCLYGQYRIYAEDFLGVFVKIPSYEAQKKIGAVFSKIDGKITQEQILLDCLEKARTFFLQQLFI
;
A
#
# COMPACT_ATOMS: atom_id res chain seq x y z
N CYS A 1 5.27 -25.01 -13.29
CA CYS A 1 4.93 -23.66 -13.77
C CYS A 1 3.55 -23.30 -13.25
N PHE A 2 3.45 -22.40 -12.29
CA PHE A 2 2.25 -22.07 -11.50
C PHE A 2 1.08 -21.47 -12.33
N ILE A 3 1.36 -21.02 -13.54
CA ILE A 3 0.40 -20.26 -14.38
C ILE A 3 -0.61 -21.16 -15.10
N ARG A 4 -0.38 -22.47 -15.20
CA ARG A 4 -1.27 -23.39 -15.97
C ARG A 4 -2.54 -23.81 -15.23
N GLU A 5 -2.67 -23.59 -13.94
CA GLU A 5 -3.83 -24.03 -13.14
C GLU A 5 -4.88 -22.93 -12.87
N ILE A 6 -4.59 -21.69 -13.22
CA ILE A 6 -5.57 -20.61 -13.09
C ILE A 6 -6.51 -20.70 -14.30
N LYS A 7 -7.55 -21.52 -14.23
CA LYS A 7 -8.73 -21.31 -15.06
C LYS A 7 -9.30 -19.95 -14.68
N ILE A 8 -8.93 -18.92 -15.43
CA ILE A 8 -9.59 -17.62 -15.38
C ILE A 8 -11.04 -17.93 -15.73
N THR A 9 -11.89 -17.84 -14.73
CA THR A 9 -13.31 -18.14 -14.86
C THR A 9 -13.88 -17.21 -15.93
N THR A 10 -14.72 -17.77 -16.80
CA THR A 10 -15.54 -17.04 -17.79
C THR A 10 -16.68 -16.27 -17.09
N GLU A 11 -16.48 -15.87 -15.83
CA GLU A 11 -17.46 -15.13 -15.05
C GLU A 11 -17.64 -13.71 -15.60
N THR A 12 -18.86 -13.25 -15.58
CA THR A 12 -19.21 -11.86 -15.91
C THR A 12 -18.69 -10.93 -14.81
N TRP A 13 -17.81 -10.01 -15.17
CA TRP A 13 -17.35 -8.98 -14.26
C TRP A 13 -18.34 -7.82 -14.26
N THR A 14 -18.76 -7.42 -13.09
CA THR A 14 -19.70 -6.31 -12.88
C THR A 14 -18.97 -5.03 -12.51
N GLU A 15 -19.52 -3.91 -12.92
CA GLU A 15 -18.91 -2.60 -12.68
C GLU A 15 -19.46 -2.00 -11.37
N HIS A 16 -18.58 -1.59 -10.49
CA HIS A 16 -18.86 -1.06 -9.16
C HIS A 16 -18.01 0.18 -8.88
N ARG A 17 -18.46 1.03 -8.01
CA ARG A 17 -17.61 2.13 -7.49
C ARG A 17 -16.63 1.58 -6.46
N ILE A 18 -15.41 2.11 -6.46
CA ILE A 18 -14.40 1.75 -5.43
C ILE A 18 -14.97 1.98 -4.02
N GLY A 19 -15.76 3.02 -3.81
CA GLY A 19 -16.38 3.35 -2.53
C GLY A 19 -17.44 2.35 -2.02
N GLU A 20 -17.87 1.39 -2.83
CA GLU A 20 -18.71 0.29 -2.34
C GLU A 20 -17.92 -0.67 -1.45
N PHE A 21 -16.61 -0.75 -1.63
CA PHE A 21 -15.71 -1.68 -0.92
C PHE A 21 -14.74 -1.00 0.02
N LEU A 22 -14.31 0.24 -0.28
CA LEU A 22 -13.36 1.01 0.51
C LEU A 22 -14.06 2.06 1.36
N HIS A 23 -13.91 1.95 2.67
CA HIS A 23 -14.52 2.88 3.64
C HIS A 23 -13.45 3.69 4.35
N SER A 24 -13.53 5.00 4.27
CA SER A 24 -12.56 5.95 4.84
C SER A 24 -12.34 5.71 6.34
N LYS A 25 -11.08 5.70 6.75
CA LYS A 25 -10.64 5.52 8.12
C LYS A 25 -9.76 6.71 8.53
N SER A 26 -10.24 7.51 9.48
CA SER A 26 -9.59 8.75 9.89
C SER A 26 -9.22 8.78 11.38
N ILE A 27 -9.04 7.60 12.00
CA ILE A 27 -8.65 7.50 13.41
C ILE A 27 -7.25 8.06 13.58
N LYS A 28 -7.09 9.00 14.50
CA LYS A 28 -5.81 9.61 14.84
C LYS A 28 -5.41 9.27 16.28
N GLN A 29 -4.14 8.92 16.47
CA GLN A 29 -3.57 8.63 17.77
C GLN A 29 -2.08 8.96 17.83
N LEU A 30 -1.53 8.98 19.03
CA LEU A 30 -0.09 8.97 19.25
C LEU A 30 0.50 7.61 18.89
N PRO A 31 1.78 7.53 18.49
CA PRO A 31 2.48 6.26 18.37
C PRO A 31 2.49 5.51 19.70
N THR A 32 2.27 4.19 19.64
CA THR A 32 2.34 3.28 20.79
C THR A 32 3.20 2.07 20.44
N THR A 33 3.53 1.24 21.43
CA THR A 33 4.25 -0.02 21.20
C THR A 33 3.48 -0.93 20.24
N ASP A 34 2.14 -0.98 20.37
CA ASP A 34 1.27 -1.82 19.54
C ASP A 34 0.96 -1.21 18.17
N ALA A 35 1.16 0.09 18.01
CA ALA A 35 0.97 0.81 16.75
C ALA A 35 2.09 1.85 16.58
N PRO A 36 3.30 1.39 16.19
CA PRO A 36 4.48 2.26 16.05
C PRO A 36 4.32 3.22 14.87
N LEU A 37 5.13 4.29 14.92
CA LEU A 37 5.19 5.26 13.82
C LEU A 37 6.01 4.69 12.66
N MET A 38 5.34 4.38 11.55
CA MET A 38 5.91 3.77 10.37
C MET A 38 5.92 4.72 9.17
N ALA A 39 6.70 4.39 8.16
CA ALA A 39 6.61 4.97 6.82
C ALA A 39 5.68 4.12 5.94
N PHE A 40 5.10 4.73 4.90
CA PHE A 40 4.44 4.01 3.83
C PHE A 40 5.13 4.36 2.51
N THR A 41 5.73 3.37 1.87
CA THR A 41 6.56 3.54 0.67
C THR A 41 6.01 2.79 -0.53
N ALA A 42 6.37 3.21 -1.74
CA ALA A 42 5.89 2.58 -2.97
C ALA A 42 6.40 1.13 -3.14
N THR A 43 7.57 0.81 -2.59
CA THR A 43 8.21 -0.51 -2.74
C THR A 43 8.07 -1.40 -1.51
N GLY A 44 8.08 -0.80 -0.31
CA GLY A 44 8.06 -1.55 0.96
C GLY A 44 6.72 -1.53 1.69
N GLY A 45 5.68 -0.87 1.15
CA GLY A 45 4.42 -0.71 1.87
C GLY A 45 4.63 0.01 3.21
N VAL A 46 3.95 -0.46 4.26
CA VAL A 46 4.17 0.01 5.64
C VAL A 46 5.45 -0.64 6.17
N CYS A 47 6.46 0.16 6.44
CA CYS A 47 7.79 -0.30 6.85
C CYS A 47 8.44 0.66 7.84
N ASP A 48 9.52 0.22 8.48
CA ASP A 48 10.30 1.06 9.38
C ASP A 48 10.79 2.34 8.68
N LYS A 49 10.77 3.44 9.42
CA LYS A 49 11.43 4.66 8.98
C LYS A 49 12.94 4.40 9.07
N GLY A 50 13.59 4.11 7.94
CA GLY A 50 15.04 4.04 7.92
C GLY A 50 15.68 5.36 8.41
N GLU A 51 16.95 5.31 8.80
CA GLU A 51 17.72 6.45 9.37
C GLU A 51 17.63 7.75 8.52
N ARG A 52 17.40 7.64 7.21
CA ARG A 52 17.20 8.80 6.31
C ARG A 52 15.89 9.57 6.56
N TYR A 53 14.94 8.99 7.28
CA TYR A 53 13.64 9.60 7.58
C TYR A 53 13.55 10.11 9.03
N ASP A 54 14.59 9.95 9.83
CA ASP A 54 14.63 10.51 11.17
C ASP A 54 14.83 12.03 11.11
N ARG A 55 13.69 12.73 10.93
CA ARG A 55 13.57 14.18 11.06
C ARG A 55 13.13 14.59 12.46
N GLY A 56 13.42 13.78 13.46
CA GLY A 56 13.05 14.05 14.85
C GLY A 56 13.50 15.44 15.34
N PHE A 57 14.63 15.96 14.80
CA PHE A 57 15.11 17.30 15.10
C PHE A 57 14.31 18.46 14.44
N LEU A 58 13.46 18.19 13.46
CA LEU A 58 12.62 19.22 12.79
C LEU A 58 11.23 19.38 13.42
N VAL A 59 10.83 18.48 14.30
CA VAL A 59 9.52 18.53 14.97
C VAL A 59 9.72 18.99 16.40
N LYS A 60 9.51 20.28 16.66
CA LYS A 60 9.63 20.88 18.00
C LYS A 60 8.74 20.26 19.07
N ASP A 61 7.72 19.46 18.69
CA ASP A 61 6.79 18.75 19.59
C ASP A 61 6.42 17.38 19.02
N ALA A 62 7.41 16.48 18.83
CA ALA A 62 7.17 15.11 18.35
C ALA A 62 6.26 14.30 19.30
N SER A 63 6.18 14.67 20.57
CA SER A 63 5.42 13.97 21.62
C SER A 63 3.90 14.22 21.59
N SER A 64 3.44 15.26 20.91
CA SER A 64 2.01 15.64 20.87
C SER A 64 1.35 15.44 19.50
N LYS A 65 2.11 15.11 18.46
CA LYS A 65 1.59 14.98 17.10
C LYS A 65 0.80 13.68 16.93
N LEU A 66 -0.46 13.81 16.55
CA LEU A 66 -1.31 12.70 16.19
C LEU A 66 -1.04 12.25 14.73
N TYR A 67 -1.10 10.96 14.50
CA TYR A 67 -0.91 10.32 13.19
C TYR A 67 -2.11 9.46 12.85
N LYS A 68 -2.37 9.20 11.57
CA LYS A 68 -3.46 8.34 11.14
C LYS A 68 -3.13 6.87 11.46
N ARG A 69 -4.07 6.17 12.12
CA ARG A 69 -3.96 4.73 12.41
C ARG A 69 -4.33 3.91 11.19
N THR A 70 -3.54 2.89 10.94
CA THR A 70 -3.80 1.84 9.95
C THR A 70 -3.63 0.47 10.59
N ASP A 71 -4.39 -0.51 10.10
CA ASP A 71 -4.33 -1.89 10.58
C ASP A 71 -4.11 -2.84 9.39
N LEU A 72 -3.88 -4.13 9.67
CA LEU A 72 -3.64 -5.16 8.65
C LEU A 72 -4.76 -5.16 7.60
N ASN A 73 -4.37 -5.23 6.33
CA ASN A 73 -5.25 -5.20 5.16
C ASN A 73 -6.00 -3.88 4.92
N ASP A 74 -5.70 -2.81 5.64
CA ASP A 74 -6.18 -1.50 5.23
C ASP A 74 -5.55 -1.13 3.88
N PHE A 75 -6.36 -0.53 2.99
CA PHE A 75 -5.88 0.03 1.74
C PHE A 75 -5.42 1.48 1.97
N ILE A 76 -4.23 1.80 1.46
CA ILE A 76 -3.60 3.11 1.68
C ILE A 76 -3.16 3.68 0.33
N TYR A 77 -3.34 4.99 0.14
CA TYR A 77 -2.68 5.69 -0.95
C TYR A 77 -2.16 7.07 -0.52
N SER A 78 -1.11 7.54 -1.21
CA SER A 78 -0.64 8.91 -1.08
C SER A 78 -1.58 9.86 -1.81
N SER A 79 -2.23 10.77 -1.08
CA SER A 79 -3.13 11.74 -1.72
C SER A 79 -2.39 12.74 -2.60
N ASN A 80 -1.09 12.94 -2.38
CA ASN A 80 -0.25 13.82 -3.16
C ASN A 80 0.60 13.02 -4.17
N ASN A 81 0.62 13.44 -5.44
CA ASN A 81 1.44 12.84 -6.50
C ASN A 81 1.28 11.32 -6.60
N LEU A 82 0.06 10.83 -6.68
CA LEU A 82 -0.26 9.40 -6.68
C LEU A 82 0.40 8.63 -7.83
N ASP A 83 0.73 9.27 -8.94
CA ASP A 83 1.41 8.68 -10.10
C ASP A 83 2.84 8.19 -9.80
N VAL A 84 3.50 8.78 -8.80
CA VAL A 84 4.81 8.36 -8.28
C VAL A 84 4.74 8.00 -6.80
N GLY A 85 3.56 8.12 -6.20
CA GLY A 85 3.32 7.91 -4.78
C GLY A 85 3.04 6.45 -4.44
N SER A 86 2.94 6.21 -3.14
CA SER A 86 2.66 4.89 -2.60
C SER A 86 1.16 4.58 -2.68
N ILE A 87 0.82 3.35 -3.08
CA ILE A 87 -0.54 2.82 -3.10
C ILE A 87 -0.51 1.30 -2.87
N GLY A 88 -1.36 0.77 -1.99
CA GLY A 88 -1.45 -0.66 -1.73
C GLY A 88 -2.00 -1.00 -0.35
N LEU A 89 -1.82 -2.25 0.07
CA LEU A 89 -2.25 -2.76 1.36
C LEU A 89 -1.22 -2.49 2.45
N ASN A 90 -1.72 -2.33 3.67
CA ASN A 90 -0.92 -2.48 4.86
C ASN A 90 -0.77 -3.98 5.17
N LEU A 91 0.42 -4.52 4.99
CA LEU A 91 0.77 -5.91 5.30
C LEU A 91 1.56 -6.04 6.61
N TYR A 92 1.87 -4.90 7.26
CA TYR A 92 2.62 -4.87 8.51
C TYR A 92 1.76 -5.24 9.72
N GLY A 93 0.54 -4.69 9.80
CA GLY A 93 -0.34 -4.78 10.96
C GLY A 93 -0.72 -3.41 11.51
N SER A 94 -0.94 -3.30 12.83
CA SER A 94 -1.29 -2.02 13.45
C SER A 94 -0.09 -1.07 13.43
N ALA A 95 -0.29 0.13 12.90
CA ALA A 95 0.72 1.18 12.81
C ALA A 95 0.06 2.57 12.79
N VAL A 96 0.86 3.61 12.97
CA VAL A 96 0.45 4.98 12.65
C VAL A 96 1.36 5.55 11.58
N ILE A 97 0.77 6.26 10.62
CA ILE A 97 1.45 6.86 9.47
C ILE A 97 1.08 8.33 9.30
N SER A 98 1.81 9.03 8.45
CA SER A 98 1.60 10.47 8.20
C SER A 98 0.20 10.78 7.68
N ASP A 99 -0.29 11.99 8.01
CA ASP A 99 -1.60 12.52 7.58
C ASP A 99 -1.76 12.69 6.06
N VAL A 100 -0.67 12.66 5.31
CA VAL A 100 -0.70 12.78 3.83
C VAL A 100 -1.32 11.57 3.13
N TYR A 101 -1.45 10.46 3.84
CA TYR A 101 -2.03 9.23 3.29
C TYR A 101 -3.53 9.19 3.56
N GLU A 102 -4.29 8.68 2.60
CA GLU A 102 -5.68 8.28 2.81
C GLU A 102 -5.74 6.78 3.10
N ILE A 103 -6.51 6.42 4.12
CA ILE A 103 -6.59 5.05 4.65
C ILE A 103 -8.04 4.57 4.57
N PHE A 104 -8.25 3.34 4.14
CA PHE A 104 -9.56 2.74 3.99
C PHE A 104 -9.57 1.32 4.55
N SER A 105 -10.60 0.99 5.31
CA SER A 105 -10.93 -0.41 5.57
C SER A 105 -11.63 -1.02 4.36
N ILE A 106 -11.36 -2.29 4.09
CA ILE A 106 -11.99 -3.03 2.99
C ILE A 106 -13.15 -3.87 3.53
N LYS A 107 -14.31 -3.82 2.88
CA LYS A 107 -15.47 -4.64 3.17
C LYS A 107 -16.04 -5.21 1.88
N ASP A 108 -16.67 -6.38 1.96
CA ASP A 108 -17.35 -7.05 0.86
C ASP A 108 -16.51 -7.28 -0.40
N ALA A 109 -15.18 -7.23 -0.27
CA ALA A 109 -14.22 -7.55 -1.32
C ALA A 109 -12.99 -8.24 -0.72
N ASP A 110 -12.29 -9.04 -1.53
CA ASP A 110 -11.01 -9.61 -1.14
C ASP A 110 -9.93 -8.52 -1.17
N PRO A 111 -9.17 -8.30 -0.07
CA PRO A 111 -8.19 -7.22 0.01
C PRO A 111 -7.11 -7.28 -1.07
N TRP A 112 -6.57 -8.46 -1.33
CA TRP A 112 -5.51 -8.61 -2.33
C TRP A 112 -6.03 -8.38 -3.74
N PHE A 113 -7.23 -8.93 -4.04
CA PHE A 113 -7.85 -8.72 -5.33
C PHE A 113 -8.12 -7.24 -5.59
N ILE A 114 -8.84 -6.56 -4.67
CA ILE A 114 -9.25 -5.17 -4.89
C ILE A 114 -8.05 -4.22 -4.97
N SER A 115 -7.02 -4.46 -4.16
CA SER A 115 -5.77 -3.70 -4.23
C SER A 115 -5.11 -3.80 -5.60
N GLU A 116 -4.97 -5.02 -6.14
CA GLU A 116 -4.37 -5.22 -7.45
C GLU A 116 -5.25 -4.70 -8.59
N ALA A 117 -6.58 -4.84 -8.48
CA ALA A 117 -7.51 -4.29 -9.46
C ALA A 117 -7.39 -2.77 -9.56
N ILE A 118 -7.33 -2.05 -8.43
CA ILE A 118 -7.20 -0.59 -8.40
C ILE A 118 -5.87 -0.13 -9.01
N LYS A 119 -4.78 -0.85 -8.78
CA LYS A 119 -3.44 -0.55 -9.32
C LYS A 119 -3.30 -0.77 -10.82
N GLN A 120 -4.28 -1.41 -11.49
CA GLN A 120 -4.22 -1.62 -12.93
C GLN A 120 -4.19 -0.29 -13.71
N LYS A 121 -3.37 -0.23 -14.75
CA LYS A 121 -3.18 0.98 -15.58
C LYS A 121 -4.49 1.66 -16.02
N PRO A 122 -5.53 0.94 -16.51
CA PRO A 122 -6.79 1.57 -16.90
C PRO A 122 -7.51 2.27 -15.76
N ILE A 123 -7.51 1.66 -14.55
CA ILE A 123 -8.16 2.23 -13.37
C ILE A 123 -7.34 3.40 -12.84
N MET A 124 -6.03 3.22 -12.71
CA MET A 124 -5.12 4.28 -12.30
C MET A 124 -5.22 5.51 -13.23
N SER A 125 -5.31 5.31 -14.55
CA SER A 125 -5.52 6.41 -15.50
C SER A 125 -6.85 7.15 -15.30
N ARG A 126 -7.90 6.48 -14.83
CA ARG A 126 -9.17 7.12 -14.49
C ARG A 126 -9.04 7.94 -13.19
N ILE A 127 -8.39 7.37 -12.17
CA ILE A 127 -8.12 8.05 -10.88
C ILE A 127 -7.30 9.33 -11.12
N LEU A 128 -6.26 9.25 -11.94
CA LEU A 128 -5.36 10.37 -12.20
C LEU A 128 -6.03 11.53 -12.97
N LYS A 129 -7.21 11.35 -13.55
CA LYS A 129 -8.00 12.45 -14.14
C LYS A 129 -8.57 13.41 -13.08
N TYR A 130 -8.71 12.97 -11.86
CA TYR A 130 -9.23 13.75 -10.73
C TYR A 130 -8.15 14.54 -9.99
N ARG A 131 -6.99 14.74 -10.59
CA ARG A 131 -5.93 15.60 -10.05
C ARG A 131 -6.42 17.02 -9.86
N GLN A 132 -6.29 17.54 -8.65
CA GLN A 132 -6.69 18.91 -8.32
C GLN A 132 -5.52 19.68 -7.72
N GLY A 133 -5.48 20.97 -8.06
CA GLY A 133 -4.48 21.90 -7.59
C GLY A 133 -3.09 21.63 -8.16
N CYS A 134 -2.30 22.66 -8.26
CA CYS A 134 -0.88 22.57 -8.60
C CYS A 134 -0.16 23.67 -7.84
N LEU A 135 0.07 23.45 -6.54
CA LEU A 135 0.94 24.29 -5.73
C LEU A 135 2.32 23.63 -5.67
N TYR A 136 3.33 24.35 -6.14
CA TYR A 136 4.72 23.87 -6.17
C TYR A 136 4.93 22.55 -6.97
N GLY A 137 4.15 22.33 -8.05
CA GLY A 137 4.26 21.12 -8.86
C GLY A 137 3.62 19.86 -8.23
N GLN A 138 2.88 20.02 -7.13
CA GLN A 138 2.17 18.92 -6.47
C GLN A 138 0.67 19.02 -6.75
N TYR A 139 0.07 17.91 -7.09
CA TYR A 139 -1.38 17.77 -7.19
C TYR A 139 -1.90 16.74 -6.20
N ARG A 140 -3.16 16.90 -5.85
CA ARG A 140 -3.85 16.04 -4.89
C ARG A 140 -5.03 15.34 -5.52
N ILE A 141 -5.28 14.10 -5.11
CA ILE A 141 -6.51 13.36 -5.39
C ILE A 141 -7.22 13.16 -4.07
N TYR A 142 -8.44 13.72 -3.98
CA TYR A 142 -9.25 13.61 -2.77
C TYR A 142 -9.92 12.25 -2.67
N ALA A 143 -10.20 11.81 -1.44
CA ALA A 143 -10.81 10.50 -1.18
C ALA A 143 -12.16 10.33 -1.88
N GLU A 144 -12.99 11.37 -1.94
CA GLU A 144 -14.31 11.33 -2.59
C GLU A 144 -14.19 11.04 -4.09
N ASP A 145 -13.28 11.72 -4.78
CA ASP A 145 -13.02 11.50 -6.20
C ASP A 145 -12.47 10.09 -6.47
N PHE A 146 -11.54 9.64 -5.61
CA PHE A 146 -10.97 8.30 -5.68
C PHE A 146 -12.04 7.21 -5.51
N LEU A 147 -12.90 7.33 -4.52
CA LEU A 147 -13.98 6.39 -4.23
C LEU A 147 -15.06 6.38 -5.31
N GLY A 148 -15.23 7.48 -6.05
CA GLY A 148 -16.17 7.61 -7.16
C GLY A 148 -15.77 6.86 -8.43
N VAL A 149 -14.51 6.41 -8.56
CA VAL A 149 -14.04 5.71 -9.77
C VAL A 149 -14.62 4.31 -9.86
N PHE A 150 -14.98 3.92 -11.08
CA PHE A 150 -15.52 2.57 -11.36
C PHE A 150 -14.42 1.56 -11.61
N VAL A 151 -14.61 0.36 -11.06
CA VAL A 151 -13.78 -0.84 -11.22
C VAL A 151 -14.67 -2.03 -11.58
N LYS A 152 -14.18 -2.90 -12.45
CA LYS A 152 -14.85 -4.16 -12.76
C LYS A 152 -14.31 -5.25 -11.87
N ILE A 153 -15.19 -5.99 -11.25
CA ILE A 153 -14.86 -7.10 -10.34
C ILE A 153 -15.73 -8.34 -10.63
N PRO A 154 -15.18 -9.55 -10.43
CA PRO A 154 -15.93 -10.80 -10.50
C PRO A 154 -16.66 -11.10 -9.18
N SER A 155 -17.29 -12.25 -9.07
CA SER A 155 -17.87 -12.74 -7.82
C SER A 155 -16.83 -12.79 -6.69
N TYR A 156 -17.29 -12.66 -5.44
CA TYR A 156 -16.43 -12.69 -4.25
C TYR A 156 -15.59 -13.98 -4.17
N GLU A 157 -16.14 -15.13 -4.57
CA GLU A 157 -15.39 -16.39 -4.60
C GLU A 157 -14.24 -16.38 -5.64
N ALA A 158 -14.45 -15.75 -6.78
CA ALA A 158 -13.40 -15.56 -7.77
C ALA A 158 -12.34 -14.56 -7.26
N GLN A 159 -12.77 -13.48 -6.61
CA GLN A 159 -11.83 -12.52 -5.98
C GLN A 159 -10.89 -13.23 -4.99
N LYS A 160 -11.41 -14.06 -4.09
CA LYS A 160 -10.60 -14.83 -3.12
C LYS A 160 -9.57 -15.72 -3.80
N LYS A 161 -9.97 -16.43 -4.87
CA LYS A 161 -9.04 -17.29 -5.63
C LYS A 161 -7.91 -16.47 -6.28
N ILE A 162 -8.26 -15.36 -6.91
CA ILE A 162 -7.30 -14.47 -7.57
C ILE A 162 -6.42 -13.80 -6.53
N GLY A 163 -6.99 -13.26 -5.45
CA GLY A 163 -6.27 -12.61 -4.36
C GLY A 163 -5.26 -13.56 -3.67
N ALA A 164 -5.64 -14.81 -3.45
CA ALA A 164 -4.74 -15.83 -2.91
C ALA A 164 -3.52 -16.09 -3.81
N VAL A 165 -3.66 -15.96 -5.13
CA VAL A 165 -2.53 -16.07 -6.06
C VAL A 165 -1.59 -14.87 -5.90
N PHE A 166 -2.13 -13.65 -5.88
CA PHE A 166 -1.32 -12.44 -5.68
C PHE A 166 -0.60 -12.46 -4.34
N SER A 167 -1.28 -12.83 -3.26
CA SER A 167 -0.68 -12.97 -1.93
C SER A 167 0.51 -13.96 -1.93
N LYS A 168 0.37 -15.11 -2.61
CA LYS A 168 1.45 -16.09 -2.71
C LYS A 168 2.64 -15.58 -3.54
N ILE A 169 2.36 -14.87 -4.63
CA ILE A 169 3.40 -14.28 -5.48
C ILE A 169 4.17 -13.21 -4.68
N ASP A 170 3.47 -12.33 -4.01
CA ASP A 170 4.07 -11.26 -3.22
C ASP A 170 4.89 -11.82 -2.04
N GLY A 171 4.36 -12.81 -1.34
CA GLY A 171 5.10 -13.54 -0.31
C GLY A 171 6.38 -14.18 -0.83
N LYS A 172 6.36 -14.74 -2.07
CA LYS A 172 7.58 -15.30 -2.69
C LYS A 172 8.58 -14.20 -3.04
N ILE A 173 8.12 -13.09 -3.61
CA ILE A 173 8.97 -11.92 -3.91
C ILE A 173 9.65 -11.42 -2.62
N THR A 174 8.90 -11.28 -1.54
CA THR A 174 9.44 -10.85 -0.24
C THR A 174 10.50 -11.81 0.30
N GLN A 175 10.27 -13.13 0.20
CA GLN A 175 11.26 -14.12 0.62
C GLN A 175 12.56 -14.04 -0.19
N GLU A 176 12.47 -13.89 -1.51
CA GLU A 176 13.65 -13.77 -2.37
C GLU A 176 14.40 -12.46 -2.10
N GLN A 177 13.68 -11.37 -1.80
CA GLN A 177 14.31 -10.10 -1.43
C GLN A 177 15.10 -10.21 -0.12
N ILE A 178 14.53 -10.84 0.91
CA ILE A 178 15.22 -11.09 2.19
C ILE A 178 16.49 -11.93 1.96
N LEU A 179 16.41 -12.97 1.11
CA LEU A 179 17.56 -13.78 0.77
C LEU A 179 18.66 -12.96 0.06
N LEU A 180 18.27 -12.13 -0.89
CA LEU A 180 19.19 -11.24 -1.61
C LEU A 180 19.90 -10.30 -0.65
N ASP A 181 19.17 -9.63 0.24
CA ASP A 181 19.73 -8.71 1.23
C ASP A 181 20.72 -9.44 2.18
N CYS A 182 20.41 -10.68 2.55
CA CYS A 182 21.30 -11.51 3.36
C CYS A 182 22.61 -11.84 2.61
N LEU A 183 22.51 -12.21 1.33
CA LEU A 183 23.68 -12.53 0.49
C LEU A 183 24.54 -11.30 0.24
N GLU A 184 23.94 -10.14 0.03
CA GLU A 184 24.68 -8.86 -0.11
C GLU A 184 25.44 -8.49 1.15
N LYS A 185 24.83 -8.67 2.33
CA LYS A 185 25.52 -8.48 3.62
C LYS A 185 26.68 -9.45 3.80
N ALA A 186 26.47 -10.73 3.48
CA ALA A 186 27.54 -11.73 3.54
C ALA A 186 28.68 -11.39 2.59
N ARG A 187 28.37 -11.00 1.35
CA ARG A 187 29.38 -10.54 0.38
C ARG A 187 30.20 -9.36 0.92
N THR A 188 29.53 -8.37 1.48
CA THR A 188 30.21 -7.18 2.05
C THR A 188 31.13 -7.58 3.20
N PHE A 189 30.66 -8.45 4.09
CA PHE A 189 31.47 -8.97 5.19
C PHE A 189 32.75 -9.67 4.68
N PHE A 190 32.63 -10.59 3.72
CA PHE A 190 33.80 -11.29 3.18
C PHE A 190 34.77 -10.34 2.46
N LEU A 191 34.28 -9.36 1.71
CA LEU A 191 35.15 -8.35 1.09
C LEU A 191 35.96 -7.56 2.13
N GLN A 192 35.32 -7.19 3.24
CA GLN A 192 36.02 -6.50 4.34
C GLN A 192 37.04 -7.38 5.05
N GLN A 193 36.83 -8.70 5.13
CA GLN A 193 37.76 -9.61 5.79
C GLN A 193 38.94 -10.04 4.90
N LEU A 194 38.73 -10.09 3.58
CA LEU A 194 39.72 -10.63 2.65
C LEU A 194 40.61 -9.56 2.03
N PHE A 195 40.21 -8.30 2.07
CA PHE A 195 40.92 -7.17 1.41
C PHE A 195 41.32 -6.05 2.38
N ILE A 196 41.56 -6.40 3.65
CA ILE A 196 42.23 -5.52 4.63
C ILE A 196 43.73 -5.67 4.57
#